data_319e1f5e078ebaecc5dce27e20dab4ea
#
_entry.id   319e1f5e078ebaecc5dce27e20dab4ea
#
_cell.length_a   1.000
_cell.length_b   1.000
_cell.length_c   1.000
_cell.angle_alpha   90.00
_cell.angle_beta   90.00
_cell.angle_gamma   90.00
#
_symmetry.space_group_name_H-M   'P 1'
#
loop_
_entity.id
_entity.type
_entity.pdbx_description
1 polymer ?
#
loop_
_entity_poly.entity_id
_entity_poly.type
_entity_poly.pdbx_seq_one_letter_code
_entity_poly.pdbx_strand_id
1 'polypeptide(L)'
;SRRQRQMCIRDRPKSVHEHLYRLKKLTVRAVSQGTLRRDPYCRLHPELPKRRSRHMKLEDLKTLMTTPVEKPQLQFVRDMFIFSTFTGLAYADLKKLSVNDITQADDGTWWIHIHRQKTDTLSSVRLLDIPLQIIEKYHSQRTGDKVFNIYGRCYFIMLTKELGKTYGFDLTFHQARHNYGTHITLSLGVPIETVSRMMGHTSISTTQIYAQVTDTKVDEDMKRLRATGFGNSIELCEEDFTTKKKRKRKSQAV
;
A
#
# COMPACT_ATOMS: atom_id res chain seq x y z
N SER A 1 -4.38 -32.43 -24.65
CA SER A 1 -2.94 -32.58 -24.80
C SER A 1 -2.18 -32.25 -23.50
N ARG A 2 -0.93 -32.67 -23.38
CA ARG A 2 -0.08 -32.38 -22.21
C ARG A 2 0.03 -30.85 -21.89
N ARG A 3 0.04 -30.01 -22.92
CA ARG A 3 0.06 -28.52 -22.77
C ARG A 3 -1.24 -27.99 -22.14
N GLN A 4 -2.39 -28.51 -22.51
CA GLN A 4 -3.68 -28.10 -21.93
C GLN A 4 -3.78 -28.53 -20.46
N ARG A 5 -3.34 -29.75 -20.10
CA ARG A 5 -3.28 -30.21 -18.69
C ARG A 5 -2.34 -29.36 -17.84
N GLN A 6 -1.18 -28.94 -18.38
CA GLN A 6 -0.25 -28.05 -17.68
C GLN A 6 -0.81 -26.60 -17.52
N MET A 7 -1.62 -26.11 -18.47
CA MET A 7 -2.32 -24.83 -18.33
C MET A 7 -3.33 -24.87 -17.17
N CYS A 8 -4.16 -25.91 -17.09
CA CYS A 8 -5.15 -26.04 -16.01
C CYS A 8 -4.53 -26.18 -14.62
N ILE A 9 -3.34 -26.80 -14.48
CA ILE A 9 -2.64 -26.95 -13.21
C ILE A 9 -1.96 -25.62 -12.75
N ARG A 10 -1.71 -24.67 -13.67
CA ARG A 10 -1.05 -23.39 -13.40
C ARG A 10 -2.01 -22.24 -13.15
N ASP A 11 -3.31 -22.46 -13.28
CA ASP A 11 -4.30 -21.40 -13.08
C ASP A 11 -4.35 -20.99 -11.61
N ARG A 12 -3.83 -19.80 -11.35
CA ARG A 12 -3.91 -19.21 -10.01
C ARG A 12 -5.37 -18.86 -9.73
N PRO A 13 -5.92 -19.19 -8.56
CA PRO A 13 -7.31 -18.91 -8.19
C PRO A 13 -7.75 -17.48 -8.49
N LYS A 14 -6.83 -16.52 -8.33
CA LYS A 14 -7.08 -15.11 -8.68
C LYS A 14 -7.27 -14.89 -10.18
N SER A 15 -6.50 -15.54 -11.04
CA SER A 15 -6.64 -15.42 -12.49
C SER A 15 -7.95 -16.04 -12.96
N VAL A 16 -8.29 -17.21 -12.43
CA VAL A 16 -9.59 -17.88 -12.69
C VAL A 16 -10.75 -16.98 -12.29
N HIS A 17 -10.71 -16.42 -11.06
CA HIS A 17 -11.74 -15.49 -10.61
C HIS A 17 -11.88 -14.27 -11.54
N GLU A 18 -10.77 -13.66 -11.96
CA GLU A 18 -10.80 -12.48 -12.82
C GLU A 18 -11.37 -12.78 -14.23
N HIS A 19 -11.00 -13.93 -14.81
CA HIS A 19 -11.54 -14.36 -16.11
C HIS A 19 -13.04 -14.67 -16.02
N LEU A 20 -13.47 -15.39 -14.98
CA LEU A 20 -14.89 -15.69 -14.75
C LEU A 20 -15.70 -14.42 -14.49
N TYR A 21 -15.16 -13.47 -13.73
CA TYR A 21 -15.81 -12.19 -13.50
C TYR A 21 -16.01 -11.40 -14.80
N ARG A 22 -14.99 -11.35 -15.66
CA ARG A 22 -15.10 -10.68 -16.98
C ARG A 22 -16.11 -11.37 -17.89
N LEU A 23 -16.10 -12.69 -17.93
CA LEU A 23 -17.05 -13.48 -18.71
C LEU A 23 -18.49 -13.22 -18.24
N LYS A 24 -18.72 -13.28 -16.92
CA LYS A 24 -20.04 -12.99 -16.33
C LYS A 24 -20.51 -11.57 -16.65
N LYS A 25 -19.61 -10.58 -16.64
CA LYS A 25 -19.95 -9.21 -17.04
C LYS A 25 -20.40 -9.11 -18.51
N LEU A 26 -19.78 -9.88 -19.41
CA LEU A 26 -20.17 -9.93 -20.82
C LEU A 26 -21.55 -10.61 -21.00
N THR A 27 -21.82 -11.73 -20.32
CA THR A 27 -23.10 -12.42 -20.43
C THR A 27 -24.25 -11.61 -19.84
N VAL A 28 -24.06 -10.94 -18.71
CA VAL A 28 -25.06 -10.02 -18.16
C VAL A 28 -25.37 -8.89 -19.14
N ARG A 29 -24.37 -8.33 -19.83
CA ARG A 29 -24.59 -7.32 -20.86
C ARG A 29 -25.33 -7.90 -22.07
N ALA A 30 -25.01 -9.11 -22.50
CA ALA A 30 -25.71 -9.77 -23.61
C ALA A 30 -27.19 -10.05 -23.27
N VAL A 31 -27.52 -10.38 -22.03
CA VAL A 31 -28.90 -10.48 -21.54
C VAL A 31 -29.60 -9.13 -21.56
N SER A 32 -28.97 -8.07 -21.09
CA SER A 32 -29.54 -6.71 -21.10
C SER A 32 -29.80 -6.17 -22.52
N GLN A 33 -29.02 -6.63 -23.50
CA GLN A 33 -29.18 -6.30 -24.92
C GLN A 33 -30.16 -7.23 -25.67
N GLY A 34 -30.78 -8.20 -24.98
CA GLY A 34 -31.69 -9.16 -25.59
C GLY A 34 -31.02 -10.25 -26.44
N THR A 35 -29.69 -10.28 -26.54
CA THR A 35 -28.93 -11.29 -27.31
C THR A 35 -28.97 -12.66 -26.64
N LEU A 36 -29.05 -12.72 -25.32
CA LEU A 36 -29.23 -13.93 -24.53
C LEU A 36 -30.54 -13.83 -23.72
N ARG A 37 -31.33 -14.91 -23.70
CA ARG A 37 -32.54 -14.98 -22.88
C ARG A 37 -32.23 -15.05 -21.38
N ARG A 38 -31.08 -15.65 -21.01
CA ARG A 38 -30.69 -15.91 -19.63
C ARG A 38 -29.15 -15.96 -19.51
N ASP A 39 -28.63 -15.49 -18.40
CA ASP A 39 -27.20 -15.62 -18.10
C ASP A 39 -26.86 -17.09 -17.76
N PRO A 40 -26.03 -17.79 -18.58
CA PRO A 40 -25.67 -19.18 -18.34
C PRO A 40 -24.80 -19.33 -17.07
N TYR A 41 -24.21 -18.25 -16.60
CA TYR A 41 -23.33 -18.23 -15.42
C TYR A 41 -23.99 -17.61 -14.17
N CYS A 42 -25.32 -17.49 -14.14
CA CYS A 42 -26.04 -16.89 -13.01
C CYS A 42 -25.75 -17.58 -11.66
N ARG A 43 -25.56 -18.91 -11.68
CA ARG A 43 -25.26 -19.71 -10.49
C ARG A 43 -23.77 -19.77 -10.13
N LEU A 44 -22.90 -19.25 -10.98
CA LEU A 44 -21.46 -19.28 -10.76
C LEU A 44 -21.03 -18.08 -9.91
N HIS A 45 -20.63 -18.32 -8.68
CA HIS A 45 -20.11 -17.32 -7.76
C HIS A 45 -18.65 -17.66 -7.43
N PRO A 46 -17.70 -17.20 -8.27
CA PRO A 46 -16.29 -17.49 -8.01
C PRO A 46 -15.84 -16.82 -6.72
N GLU A 47 -15.29 -17.61 -5.81
CA GLU A 47 -14.75 -17.10 -4.55
C GLU A 47 -13.54 -16.20 -4.79
N LEU A 48 -13.51 -15.07 -4.09
CA LEU A 48 -12.33 -14.21 -4.08
C LEU A 48 -11.23 -14.90 -3.26
N PRO A 49 -10.06 -15.14 -3.83
CA PRO A 49 -8.96 -15.70 -3.07
C PRO A 49 -8.57 -14.77 -1.92
N LYS A 50 -8.35 -15.35 -0.73
CA LYS A 50 -7.93 -14.60 0.46
C LYS A 50 -6.68 -13.78 0.14
N ARG A 51 -6.73 -12.49 0.39
CA ARG A 51 -5.59 -11.59 0.21
C ARG A 51 -4.55 -11.90 1.28
N ARG A 52 -3.36 -12.32 0.89
CA ARG A 52 -2.21 -12.39 1.81
C ARG A 52 -1.62 -10.99 1.97
N SER A 53 -1.19 -10.66 3.18
CA SER A 53 -0.38 -9.46 3.43
C SER A 53 0.86 -9.48 2.52
N ARG A 54 1.16 -8.34 1.91
CA ARG A 54 2.28 -8.22 0.95
C ARG A 54 3.38 -7.30 1.44
N HIS A 55 3.25 -6.73 2.62
CA HIS A 55 4.34 -5.98 3.26
C HIS A 55 5.35 -6.94 3.89
N MET A 56 6.60 -6.50 3.99
CA MET A 56 7.65 -7.20 4.71
C MET A 56 7.43 -7.07 6.22
N LYS A 57 8.02 -7.96 7.00
CA LYS A 57 8.17 -7.73 8.44
C LYS A 57 9.11 -6.55 8.69
N LEU A 58 8.90 -5.85 9.78
CA LEU A 58 9.71 -4.67 10.10
C LEU A 58 11.19 -5.03 10.35
N GLU A 59 11.44 -6.22 10.94
CA GLU A 59 12.79 -6.75 11.16
C GLU A 59 13.52 -7.01 9.83
N ASP A 60 12.83 -7.62 8.85
CA ASP A 60 13.37 -7.89 7.52
C ASP A 60 13.71 -6.59 6.79
N LEU A 61 12.85 -5.57 6.93
CA LEU A 61 13.10 -4.25 6.36
C LEU A 61 14.32 -3.58 7.01
N LYS A 62 14.46 -3.65 8.34
CA LYS A 62 15.63 -3.15 9.05
C LYS A 62 16.91 -3.86 8.58
N THR A 63 16.88 -5.19 8.47
CA THR A 63 18.02 -5.97 7.96
C THR A 63 18.40 -5.53 6.55
N LEU A 64 17.43 -5.34 5.66
CA LEU A 64 17.68 -4.86 4.29
C LEU A 64 18.35 -3.46 4.29
N MET A 65 17.99 -2.59 5.22
CA MET A 65 18.53 -1.23 5.31
C MET A 65 19.94 -1.20 5.89
N THR A 66 20.24 -2.06 6.86
CA THR A 66 21.49 -1.99 7.65
C THR A 66 22.59 -2.90 7.11
N THR A 67 22.26 -4.00 6.42
CA THR A 67 23.26 -4.95 5.94
C THR A 67 23.78 -4.52 4.57
N PRO A 68 25.10 -4.38 4.39
CA PRO A 68 25.71 -3.98 3.12
C PRO A 68 25.55 -5.08 2.06
N VAL A 69 25.62 -4.69 0.79
CA VAL A 69 25.60 -5.58 -0.39
C VAL A 69 26.84 -5.30 -1.22
N GLU A 70 27.57 -6.36 -1.56
CA GLU A 70 28.84 -6.23 -2.30
C GLU A 70 28.67 -5.80 -3.75
N LYS A 71 27.66 -6.37 -4.44
CA LYS A 71 27.44 -6.10 -5.88
C LYS A 71 26.79 -4.72 -6.09
N PRO A 72 27.43 -3.80 -6.87
CA PRO A 72 26.90 -2.45 -7.08
C PRO A 72 25.48 -2.42 -7.67
N GLN A 73 25.14 -3.37 -8.57
CA GLN A 73 23.80 -3.46 -9.16
C GLN A 73 22.74 -3.83 -8.12
N LEU A 74 23.07 -4.76 -7.20
CA LEU A 74 22.17 -5.13 -6.10
C LEU A 74 22.06 -3.99 -5.09
N GLN A 75 23.16 -3.28 -4.81
CA GLN A 75 23.15 -2.10 -3.95
C GLN A 75 22.21 -1.02 -4.52
N PHE A 76 22.30 -0.74 -5.82
CA PHE A 76 21.40 0.20 -6.49
C PHE A 76 19.92 -0.22 -6.33
N VAL A 77 19.59 -1.48 -6.61
CA VAL A 77 18.21 -1.99 -6.49
C VAL A 77 17.72 -1.94 -5.05
N ARG A 78 18.58 -2.25 -4.07
CA ARG A 78 18.29 -2.09 -2.64
C ARG A 78 17.95 -0.66 -2.29
N ASP A 79 18.78 0.29 -2.72
CA ASP A 79 18.57 1.70 -2.43
C ASP A 79 17.29 2.23 -3.10
N MET A 80 16.98 1.77 -4.31
CA MET A 80 15.70 2.07 -4.98
C MET A 80 14.50 1.46 -4.24
N PHE A 81 14.64 0.26 -3.68
CA PHE A 81 13.62 -0.36 -2.85
C PHE A 81 13.38 0.45 -1.56
N ILE A 82 14.45 0.87 -0.89
CA ILE A 82 14.39 1.72 0.30
C ILE A 82 13.73 3.06 -0.06
N PHE A 83 14.17 3.71 -1.12
CA PHE A 83 13.57 4.96 -1.60
C PHE A 83 12.05 4.82 -1.84
N SER A 84 11.63 3.76 -2.53
CA SER A 84 10.21 3.46 -2.74
C SER A 84 9.47 3.15 -1.43
N THR A 85 10.15 2.55 -0.44
CA THR A 85 9.58 2.30 0.90
C THR A 85 9.28 3.59 1.65
N PHE A 86 10.05 4.65 1.44
CA PHE A 86 9.86 5.95 2.12
C PHE A 86 9.09 6.99 1.31
N THR A 87 8.84 6.74 0.03
CA THR A 87 8.09 7.65 -0.85
C THR A 87 6.78 7.07 -1.38
N GLY A 88 6.64 5.75 -1.32
CA GLY A 88 5.48 5.05 -1.88
C GLY A 88 5.44 5.00 -3.40
N LEU A 89 6.45 5.48 -4.11
CA LEU A 89 6.49 5.49 -5.57
C LEU A 89 6.56 4.06 -6.15
N ALA A 90 5.79 3.79 -7.19
CA ALA A 90 5.88 2.54 -7.92
C ALA A 90 7.09 2.56 -8.89
N TYR A 91 7.53 1.38 -9.34
CA TYR A 91 8.65 1.27 -10.30
C TYR A 91 8.50 2.19 -11.52
N ALA A 92 7.30 2.29 -12.08
CA ALA A 92 7.05 3.10 -13.27
C ALA A 92 7.19 4.60 -13.00
N ASP A 93 6.68 5.03 -11.84
CA ASP A 93 6.74 6.42 -11.39
C ASP A 93 8.19 6.79 -11.01
N LEU A 94 8.89 5.88 -10.31
CA LEU A 94 10.30 6.05 -9.97
C LEU A 94 11.20 6.16 -11.21
N LYS A 95 10.94 5.34 -12.25
CA LYS A 95 11.67 5.41 -13.54
C LYS A 95 11.42 6.71 -14.29
N LYS A 96 10.24 7.30 -14.12
CA LYS A 96 9.84 8.56 -14.76
C LYS A 96 10.37 9.78 -13.99
N LEU A 97 10.66 9.63 -12.70
CA LEU A 97 10.99 10.72 -11.79
C LEU A 97 12.10 11.61 -12.35
N SER A 98 11.79 12.89 -12.49
CA SER A 98 12.65 13.95 -13.00
C SER A 98 13.08 14.90 -11.87
N VAL A 99 14.17 15.62 -12.07
CA VAL A 99 14.59 16.69 -11.14
C VAL A 99 13.52 17.76 -11.00
N ASN A 100 12.75 18.02 -12.05
CA ASN A 100 11.66 19.02 -12.07
C ASN A 100 10.45 18.57 -11.20
N ASP A 101 10.33 17.27 -10.89
CA ASP A 101 9.29 16.76 -10.00
C ASP A 101 9.65 16.96 -8.52
N ILE A 102 10.87 17.41 -8.21
CA ILE A 102 11.38 17.64 -6.86
C ILE A 102 11.45 19.14 -6.62
N THR A 103 10.74 19.62 -5.62
CA THR A 103 10.67 21.04 -5.26
C THR A 103 11.01 21.24 -3.79
N GLN A 104 11.63 22.37 -3.50
CA GLN A 104 11.83 22.82 -2.12
C GLN A 104 10.78 23.87 -1.79
N ALA A 105 10.08 23.69 -0.67
CA ALA A 105 9.14 24.67 -0.15
C ALA A 105 9.87 25.77 0.64
N ASP A 106 9.18 26.87 0.92
CA ASP A 106 9.76 28.04 1.62
C ASP A 106 10.28 27.72 3.03
N ASP A 107 9.73 26.67 3.65
CA ASP A 107 10.16 26.16 4.96
C ASP A 107 11.40 25.25 4.88
N GLY A 108 12.02 25.12 3.69
CA GLY A 108 13.19 24.26 3.47
C GLY A 108 12.87 22.79 3.26
N THR A 109 11.60 22.37 3.34
CA THR A 109 11.21 20.97 3.14
C THR A 109 11.19 20.58 1.67
N TRP A 110 11.58 19.35 1.38
CA TRP A 110 11.60 18.82 0.02
C TRP A 110 10.38 17.97 -0.27
N TRP A 111 9.84 18.12 -1.47
CA TRP A 111 8.64 17.45 -1.94
C TRP A 111 8.84 16.82 -3.30
N ILE A 112 8.16 15.70 -3.54
CA ILE A 112 7.97 15.12 -4.87
C ILE A 112 6.52 15.38 -5.28
N HIS A 113 6.32 15.98 -6.45
CA HIS A 113 5.04 16.17 -7.10
C HIS A 113 5.06 15.46 -8.46
N ILE A 114 4.39 14.33 -8.56
CA ILE A 114 4.40 13.51 -9.78
C ILE A 114 3.01 13.02 -10.14
N HIS A 115 2.66 13.11 -11.42
CA HIS A 115 1.50 12.43 -11.96
C HIS A 115 1.80 10.95 -12.17
N ARG A 116 1.00 10.09 -11.57
CA ARG A 116 1.20 8.65 -11.65
C ARG A 116 0.98 8.14 -13.07
N GLN A 117 1.88 7.31 -13.57
CA GLN A 117 1.80 6.77 -14.92
C GLN A 117 0.54 5.90 -15.16
N LYS A 118 0.02 5.24 -14.13
CA LYS A 118 -1.13 4.33 -14.27
C LYS A 118 -2.47 5.02 -14.22
N THR A 119 -2.62 6.09 -13.45
CA THR A 119 -3.92 6.69 -13.09
C THR A 119 -4.00 8.18 -13.37
N ASP A 120 -2.89 8.77 -13.80
CA ASP A 120 -2.70 10.22 -13.99
C ASP A 120 -3.09 11.08 -12.77
N THR A 121 -3.13 10.46 -11.60
CA THR A 121 -3.45 11.13 -10.35
C THR A 121 -2.20 11.77 -9.79
N LEU A 122 -2.30 13.03 -9.34
CA LEU A 122 -1.21 13.72 -8.66
C LEU A 122 -0.88 13.00 -7.34
N SER A 123 0.38 12.69 -7.15
CA SER A 123 0.98 12.17 -5.93
C SER A 123 1.94 13.22 -5.39
N SER A 124 1.70 13.69 -4.17
CA SER A 124 2.54 14.68 -3.49
C SER A 124 3.10 14.05 -2.22
N VAL A 125 4.40 13.88 -2.17
CA VAL A 125 5.09 13.18 -1.07
C VAL A 125 6.18 14.07 -0.51
N ARG A 126 6.13 14.34 0.80
CA ARG A 126 7.22 15.01 1.51
C ARG A 126 8.40 14.05 1.65
N LEU A 127 9.59 14.50 1.29
CA LEU A 127 10.81 13.71 1.42
C LEU A 127 11.32 13.78 2.87
N LEU A 128 11.61 12.60 3.41
CA LEU A 128 12.33 12.41 4.67
C LEU A 128 13.84 12.33 4.39
N ASP A 129 14.65 12.27 5.44
CA ASP A 129 16.12 12.28 5.34
C ASP A 129 16.67 11.11 4.51
N ILE A 130 16.12 9.90 4.66
CA ILE A 130 16.60 8.71 3.94
C ILE A 130 16.46 8.85 2.43
N PRO A 131 15.29 9.22 1.86
CA PRO A 131 15.18 9.53 0.44
C PRO A 131 16.13 10.62 -0.04
N LEU A 132 16.35 11.68 0.75
CA LEU A 132 17.28 12.76 0.39
C LEU A 132 18.72 12.25 0.29
N GLN A 133 19.18 11.45 1.26
CA GLN A 133 20.50 10.82 1.22
C GLN A 133 20.67 9.92 0.00
N ILE A 134 19.63 9.18 -0.40
CA ILE A 134 19.69 8.34 -1.61
C ILE A 134 19.76 9.21 -2.88
N ILE A 135 19.00 10.30 -2.95
CA ILE A 135 19.08 11.24 -4.07
C ILE A 135 20.50 11.81 -4.20
N GLU A 136 21.09 12.23 -3.10
CA GLU A 136 22.44 12.78 -3.07
C GLU A 136 23.49 11.73 -3.47
N LYS A 137 23.38 10.51 -2.95
CA LYS A 137 24.28 9.39 -3.28
C LYS A 137 24.37 9.14 -4.80
N TYR A 138 23.28 9.28 -5.52
CA TYR A 138 23.23 9.03 -6.97
C TYR A 138 23.27 10.29 -7.82
N HIS A 139 23.50 11.47 -7.20
CA HIS A 139 23.51 12.74 -7.89
C HIS A 139 24.52 12.77 -9.06
N SER A 140 25.77 12.33 -8.83
CA SER A 140 26.83 12.30 -9.83
C SER A 140 26.60 11.30 -10.98
N GLN A 141 25.70 10.34 -10.81
CA GLN A 141 25.40 9.30 -11.79
C GLN A 141 24.18 9.63 -12.67
N ARG A 142 23.61 10.82 -12.53
CA ARG A 142 22.42 11.24 -13.29
C ARG A 142 22.74 11.40 -14.78
N THR A 143 21.75 11.08 -15.60
CA THR A 143 21.82 11.31 -17.05
C THR A 143 20.59 12.11 -17.46
N GLY A 144 20.82 13.30 -17.99
CA GLY A 144 19.74 14.23 -18.36
C GLY A 144 18.96 14.72 -17.15
N ASP A 145 17.64 14.79 -17.28
CA ASP A 145 16.70 15.28 -16.26
C ASP A 145 16.26 14.22 -15.25
N LYS A 146 16.67 12.94 -15.43
CA LYS A 146 16.25 11.85 -14.54
C LYS A 146 16.99 11.90 -13.21
N VAL A 147 16.24 11.66 -12.12
CA VAL A 147 16.83 11.54 -10.77
C VAL A 147 17.64 10.26 -10.65
N PHE A 148 17.15 9.16 -11.23
CA PHE A 148 17.81 7.86 -11.20
C PHE A 148 17.84 7.19 -12.57
N ASN A 149 18.96 6.54 -12.89
CA ASN A 149 19.10 5.72 -14.11
C ASN A 149 18.59 4.30 -13.86
N ILE A 150 17.28 4.11 -13.86
CA ILE A 150 16.62 2.84 -13.52
C ILE A 150 16.76 1.84 -14.68
N TYR A 151 17.23 0.64 -14.38
CA TYR A 151 17.34 -0.48 -15.32
C TYR A 151 16.01 -0.83 -15.99
N GLY A 152 16.06 -1.53 -17.11
CA GLY A 152 14.88 -2.09 -17.77
C GLY A 152 14.10 -3.02 -16.83
N ARG A 153 12.78 -3.06 -16.98
CA ARG A 153 11.87 -3.74 -16.03
C ARG A 153 12.22 -5.20 -15.77
N CYS A 154 12.53 -5.97 -16.81
CA CYS A 154 12.85 -7.40 -16.67
C CYS A 154 14.13 -7.59 -15.84
N TYR A 155 15.17 -6.84 -16.16
CA TYR A 155 16.44 -6.90 -15.46
C TYR A 155 16.31 -6.42 -14.00
N PHE A 156 15.58 -5.33 -13.78
CA PHE A 156 15.31 -4.84 -12.43
C PHE A 156 14.56 -5.84 -11.55
N ILE A 157 13.57 -6.55 -12.12
CA ILE A 157 12.83 -7.62 -11.41
C ILE A 157 13.77 -8.79 -11.10
N MET A 158 14.65 -9.16 -12.03
CA MET A 158 15.64 -10.21 -11.82
C MET A 158 16.58 -9.86 -10.65
N LEU A 159 17.15 -8.68 -10.66
CA LEU A 159 18.02 -8.18 -9.58
C LEU A 159 17.27 -8.07 -8.23
N THR A 160 16.00 -7.65 -8.25
CA THR A 160 15.18 -7.61 -7.02
C THR A 160 15.01 -9.00 -6.41
N LYS A 161 14.80 -10.03 -7.23
CA LYS A 161 14.71 -11.42 -6.76
C LYS A 161 16.05 -11.96 -6.29
N GLU A 162 17.15 -11.61 -6.97
CA GLU A 162 18.50 -11.96 -6.55
C GLU A 162 18.82 -11.32 -5.19
N LEU A 163 18.51 -10.05 -5.01
CA LEU A 163 18.63 -9.34 -3.74
C LEU A 163 17.84 -10.05 -2.63
N GLY A 164 16.59 -10.45 -2.90
CA GLY A 164 15.77 -11.20 -1.95
C GLY A 164 16.43 -12.52 -1.53
N LYS A 165 17.00 -13.26 -2.48
CA LYS A 165 17.72 -14.51 -2.19
C LYS A 165 18.96 -14.28 -1.30
N THR A 166 19.69 -13.18 -1.50
CA THR A 166 20.87 -12.83 -0.68
C THR A 166 20.50 -12.66 0.80
N TYR A 167 19.31 -12.12 1.07
CA TYR A 167 18.83 -11.90 2.44
C TYR A 167 17.88 -13.01 2.96
N GLY A 168 17.54 -14.00 2.13
CA GLY A 168 16.58 -15.06 2.50
C GLY A 168 15.11 -14.64 2.44
N PHE A 169 14.77 -13.57 1.72
CA PHE A 169 13.41 -13.06 1.59
C PHE A 169 12.82 -13.34 0.20
N ASP A 170 11.49 -13.51 0.12
CA ASP A 170 10.77 -13.41 -1.15
C ASP A 170 10.48 -11.92 -1.44
N LEU A 171 11.40 -11.27 -2.17
CA LEU A 171 11.37 -9.84 -2.41
C LEU A 171 10.73 -9.52 -3.77
N THR A 172 9.78 -8.60 -3.73
CA THR A 172 9.20 -7.98 -4.93
C THR A 172 9.20 -6.46 -4.77
N PHE A 173 9.52 -5.71 -5.83
CA PHE A 173 9.61 -4.26 -5.71
C PHE A 173 8.30 -3.60 -5.23
N HIS A 174 7.15 -4.22 -5.53
CA HIS A 174 5.86 -3.70 -5.08
C HIS A 174 5.66 -3.76 -3.55
N GLN A 175 6.41 -4.62 -2.85
CA GLN A 175 6.40 -4.66 -1.38
C GLN A 175 6.90 -3.35 -0.77
N ALA A 176 7.83 -2.64 -1.42
CA ALA A 176 8.28 -1.32 -0.96
C ALA A 176 7.11 -0.34 -0.78
N ARG A 177 6.21 -0.29 -1.77
CA ARG A 177 5.01 0.55 -1.69
C ARG A 177 4.01 0.04 -0.63
N HIS A 178 3.94 -1.27 -0.40
CA HIS A 178 3.15 -1.82 0.71
C HIS A 178 3.75 -1.44 2.06
N ASN A 179 5.08 -1.48 2.20
CA ASN A 179 5.79 -1.04 3.41
C ASN A 179 5.53 0.45 3.69
N TYR A 180 5.55 1.31 2.67
CA TYR A 180 5.20 2.73 2.82
C TYR A 180 3.81 2.89 3.43
N GLY A 181 2.79 2.26 2.82
CA GLY A 181 1.42 2.37 3.31
C GLY A 181 1.21 1.78 4.70
N THR A 182 1.94 0.70 5.06
CA THR A 182 1.74 0.02 6.34
C THR A 182 2.70 0.54 7.41
N HIS A 183 4.02 0.42 7.21
CA HIS A 183 5.02 0.69 8.27
C HIS A 183 5.37 2.16 8.42
N ILE A 184 5.47 2.90 7.29
CA ILE A 184 5.97 4.28 7.29
C ILE A 184 4.85 5.30 7.52
N THR A 185 3.60 4.96 7.20
CA THR A 185 2.50 5.92 7.30
C THR A 185 1.41 5.49 8.28
N LEU A 186 0.59 4.49 7.94
CA LEU A 186 -0.59 4.14 8.74
C LEU A 186 -0.24 3.65 10.16
N SER A 187 0.84 2.84 10.32
CA SER A 187 1.28 2.39 11.65
C SER A 187 1.79 3.54 12.52
N LEU A 188 2.27 4.63 11.91
CA LEU A 188 2.74 5.82 12.63
C LEU A 188 1.64 6.89 12.79
N GLY A 189 0.40 6.57 12.46
CA GLY A 189 -0.77 7.41 12.73
C GLY A 189 -1.11 8.42 11.65
N VAL A 190 -0.52 8.32 10.45
CA VAL A 190 -0.93 9.19 9.33
C VAL A 190 -2.34 8.79 8.88
N PRO A 191 -3.29 9.74 8.76
CA PRO A 191 -4.66 9.45 8.32
C PRO A 191 -4.70 8.77 6.95
N ILE A 192 -5.64 7.83 6.77
CA ILE A 192 -5.75 7.04 5.55
C ILE A 192 -6.01 7.90 4.30
N GLU A 193 -6.75 9.00 4.45
CA GLU A 193 -7.03 9.97 3.39
C GLU A 193 -5.73 10.63 2.91
N THR A 194 -4.89 11.04 3.86
CA THR A 194 -3.57 11.62 3.59
C THR A 194 -2.69 10.62 2.87
N VAL A 195 -2.62 9.36 3.36
CA VAL A 195 -1.86 8.29 2.71
C VAL A 195 -2.38 8.01 1.31
N SER A 196 -3.70 7.99 1.11
CA SER A 196 -4.34 7.79 -0.19
C SER A 196 -3.92 8.87 -1.20
N ARG A 197 -3.90 10.13 -0.76
CA ARG A 197 -3.46 11.28 -1.57
C ARG A 197 -1.96 11.20 -1.87
N MET A 198 -1.12 10.95 -0.87
CA MET A 198 0.33 10.80 -1.04
C MET A 198 0.67 9.66 -2.01
N MET A 199 -0.05 8.55 -1.95
CA MET A 199 0.12 7.43 -2.87
C MET A 199 -0.54 7.65 -4.24
N GLY A 200 -1.28 8.73 -4.46
CA GLY A 200 -2.01 9.00 -5.71
C GLY A 200 -3.03 7.91 -6.03
N HIS A 201 -3.82 7.50 -5.07
CA HIS A 201 -4.94 6.58 -5.28
C HIS A 201 -6.20 7.36 -5.67
N THR A 202 -6.93 6.89 -6.69
CA THR A 202 -8.21 7.46 -7.09
C THR A 202 -9.35 7.15 -6.13
N SER A 203 -9.18 6.11 -5.28
CA SER A 203 -10.16 5.69 -4.29
C SER A 203 -9.47 5.26 -3.00
N ILE A 204 -9.99 5.69 -1.86
CA ILE A 204 -9.54 5.31 -0.51
C ILE A 204 -9.60 3.80 -0.31
N SER A 205 -10.56 3.09 -0.94
CA SER A 205 -10.67 1.63 -0.87
C SER A 205 -9.39 0.91 -1.33
N THR A 206 -8.61 1.53 -2.22
CA THR A 206 -7.29 1.02 -2.62
C THR A 206 -6.29 1.13 -1.47
N THR A 207 -6.42 2.12 -0.59
CA THR A 207 -5.53 2.33 0.57
C THR A 207 -5.94 1.46 1.75
N GLN A 208 -7.22 1.11 1.88
CA GLN A 208 -7.74 0.24 2.95
C GLN A 208 -7.08 -1.14 3.00
N ILE A 209 -6.48 -1.59 1.90
CA ILE A 209 -5.70 -2.85 1.88
C ILE A 209 -4.47 -2.82 2.81
N TYR A 210 -3.99 -1.63 3.18
CA TYR A 210 -2.86 -1.41 4.10
C TYR A 210 -3.33 -1.18 5.54
N ALA A 211 -4.58 -0.77 5.73
CA ALA A 211 -5.17 -0.44 7.02
C ALA A 211 -5.66 -1.71 7.74
N GLN A 212 -4.72 -2.50 8.30
CA GLN A 212 -5.07 -3.49 9.30
C GLN A 212 -5.08 -2.79 10.66
N VAL A 213 -6.26 -2.40 11.11
CA VAL A 213 -6.44 -1.86 12.47
C VAL A 213 -6.31 -3.02 13.44
N THR A 214 -5.24 -3.02 14.24
CA THR A 214 -5.04 -3.96 15.33
C THR A 214 -5.60 -3.36 16.63
N ASP A 215 -5.97 -4.22 17.60
CA ASP A 215 -6.43 -3.76 18.92
C ASP A 215 -5.37 -2.88 19.60
N THR A 216 -4.08 -3.18 19.37
CA THR A 216 -2.95 -2.36 19.83
C THR A 216 -3.02 -0.93 19.28
N LYS A 217 -3.34 -0.79 17.99
CA LYS A 217 -3.46 0.53 17.36
C LYS A 217 -4.65 1.31 17.91
N VAL A 218 -5.78 0.63 18.13
CA VAL A 218 -6.95 1.25 18.77
C VAL A 218 -6.58 1.78 20.16
N ASP A 219 -5.87 0.97 20.96
CA ASP A 219 -5.44 1.37 22.30
C ASP A 219 -4.47 2.57 22.28
N GLU A 220 -3.52 2.58 21.35
CA GLU A 220 -2.61 3.72 21.16
C GLU A 220 -3.34 5.01 20.76
N ASP A 221 -4.28 4.93 19.83
CA ASP A 221 -5.05 6.07 19.38
C ASP A 221 -5.98 6.59 20.50
N MET A 222 -6.57 5.70 21.29
CA MET A 222 -7.36 6.08 22.47
C MET A 222 -6.51 6.70 23.59
N LYS A 223 -5.27 6.22 23.78
CA LYS A 223 -4.32 6.86 24.71
C LYS A 223 -3.94 8.28 24.25
N ARG A 224 -3.71 8.48 22.94
CA ARG A 224 -3.47 9.81 22.37
C ARG A 224 -4.67 10.73 22.57
N LEU A 225 -5.88 10.26 22.28
CA LEU A 225 -7.10 11.02 22.48
C LEU A 225 -7.24 11.43 23.97
N ARG A 226 -6.98 10.52 24.89
CA ARG A 226 -7.01 10.80 26.33
C ARG A 226 -5.96 11.87 26.73
N ALA A 227 -4.78 11.83 26.12
CA ALA A 227 -3.71 12.78 26.38
C ALA A 227 -4.04 14.22 25.89
N THR A 228 -4.98 14.41 24.95
CA THR A 228 -5.45 15.74 24.55
C THR A 228 -6.31 16.42 25.61
N GLY A 229 -6.67 15.69 26.69
CA GLY A 229 -7.51 16.23 27.77
C GLY A 229 -8.98 16.46 27.37
N PHE A 230 -9.34 16.20 26.10
CA PHE A 230 -10.73 16.33 25.64
C PHE A 230 -11.61 15.31 26.38
N GLY A 231 -12.58 15.79 27.09
CA GLY A 231 -13.47 14.97 27.93
C GLY A 231 -13.08 14.88 29.40
N ASN A 232 -11.83 15.16 29.81
CA ASN A 232 -11.44 15.21 31.22
C ASN A 232 -11.99 16.43 31.95
N SER A 233 -12.39 17.48 31.23
CA SER A 233 -12.95 18.73 31.72
C SER A 233 -14.47 18.80 31.56
N ILE A 234 -15.13 17.76 31.06
CA ILE A 234 -16.57 17.70 30.90
C ILE A 234 -17.14 16.89 32.06
N GLU A 235 -17.72 17.56 33.04
CA GLU A 235 -18.51 16.88 34.08
C GLU A 235 -19.85 16.48 33.48
N LEU A 236 -20.12 15.19 33.44
CA LEU A 236 -21.40 14.67 33.02
C LEU A 236 -22.42 14.90 34.14
N CYS A 237 -23.63 15.32 33.76
CA CYS A 237 -24.70 15.54 34.73
C CYS A 237 -25.02 14.22 35.45
N GLU A 238 -24.92 14.22 36.78
CA GLU A 238 -25.14 13.01 37.61
C GLU A 238 -26.55 12.42 37.47
N GLU A 239 -27.54 13.19 37.06
CA GLU A 239 -28.92 12.77 36.87
C GLU A 239 -29.06 11.71 35.76
N ASP A 240 -28.19 11.75 34.72
CA ASP A 240 -28.22 10.76 33.63
C ASP A 240 -27.80 9.35 34.03
N PHE A 241 -27.08 9.19 35.14
CA PHE A 241 -26.63 7.89 35.65
C PHE A 241 -27.58 7.27 36.69
N THR A 242 -28.41 8.08 37.34
CA THR A 242 -29.32 7.62 38.40
C THR A 242 -30.57 6.93 37.87
N THR A 243 -31.01 7.29 36.65
CA THR A 243 -32.20 6.72 36.00
C THR A 243 -32.05 5.23 35.63
N LYS A 244 -30.85 4.76 35.32
CA LYS A 244 -30.60 3.34 34.99
C LYS A 244 -30.59 2.43 36.23
N LYS A 245 -30.23 2.92 37.40
CA LYS A 245 -30.28 2.13 38.67
C LYS A 245 -31.71 1.91 39.17
N LYS A 246 -32.62 2.85 38.99
CA LYS A 246 -34.04 2.71 39.39
C LYS A 246 -34.81 1.71 38.49
N ARG A 247 -34.49 1.62 37.18
CA ARG A 247 -35.11 0.64 36.28
C ARG A 247 -34.70 -0.82 36.57
N LYS A 248 -33.43 -1.08 36.96
CA LYS A 248 -32.97 -2.43 37.33
C LYS A 248 -33.57 -2.94 38.66
N ARG A 249 -33.90 -2.05 39.62
CA ARG A 249 -34.54 -2.45 40.86
C ARG A 249 -36.03 -2.75 40.73
N LYS A 250 -36.75 -2.18 39.75
CA LYS A 250 -38.17 -2.52 39.48
C LYS A 250 -38.36 -3.80 38.66
N SER A 251 -37.36 -4.28 37.94
CA SER A 251 -37.45 -5.55 37.20
C SER A 251 -37.01 -6.80 38.00
N GLN A 252 -36.54 -6.61 39.25
CA GLN A 252 -36.23 -7.72 40.18
C GLN A 252 -37.27 -7.88 41.29
N ALA A 253 -38.35 -7.14 41.27
CA ALA A 253 -39.41 -7.17 42.26
C ALA A 253 -40.79 -7.56 41.67
N VAL A 254 -40.79 -8.36 40.58
CA VAL A 254 -42.01 -9.04 40.06
C VAL A 254 -41.70 -10.50 39.85
#